data_2e05fc6a3c6d2f52b8b27adea08a3830
#
_entry.id   2e05fc6a3c6d2f52b8b27adea08a3830
#
_cell.length_a   1.000
_cell.length_b   1.000
_cell.length_c   1.000
_cell.angle_alpha   90.00
_cell.angle_beta   90.00
_cell.angle_gamma   90.00
#
_symmetry.space_group_name_H-M   'P 1'
#
loop_
_entity.id
_entity.type
_entity.pdbx_description
1 polymer ?
#
loop_
_entity_poly.entity_id
_entity_poly.type
_entity_poly.pdbx_seq_one_letter_code
_entity_poly.pdbx_strand_id
1 'polypeptide(L)'
;MEKNLHRSLRTAAKGSGAGLTGWRFEYLAPLLRASGQEWEPFENLAAAIASGDVPLWVREVLSLGRATALKKGATGVRPLVCHEPLRRLLTRALIFDVHEDIQAHVGPNQFAVGISGGCPAMALSVQKLAHKHRNLVFFKLDLVNAYNTQSREDALESLQEAAPELASFLRQFYGTPSQYLYRLGRNDHTIITAREGIEQGDAAGPALFACGLKRPLDELRIALRRLVREGEGYEADCENEGQEGEADTPDATAVFAYLDDTIVAVPSQYAAAAFDAAIEVFARAGHTVHPGKSGCWSLDTRRESLPPSCQRIWEPDGLLVGGIPVYDQDKEPVLAQNKLREVVSNVAKEADFLVKLVRDNQLAADESWSRVQATLLILRYSLAAKLIYFAQTINPEIVEPFAVQFDDIMRDAYLKIVDIENVNDAQRLQLSLPLRHGGCGLRSHTANELQRLFVSSALLVAPAVHAATGLHVRPADSAAQDDAGIFCPNFSFKPLLKL
;
A
#
# COMPACT_ATOMS: atom_id res chain seq x y z
N MET A 1 -13.74 15.66 -17.81
CA MET A 1 -13.67 16.27 -16.45
C MET A 1 -14.94 16.04 -15.65
N GLU A 2 -16.16 16.34 -16.12
CA GLU A 2 -17.44 16.20 -15.40
C GLU A 2 -17.64 14.82 -14.75
N LYS A 3 -17.61 13.74 -15.54
CA LYS A 3 -17.77 12.36 -15.05
C LYS A 3 -16.82 12.03 -13.89
N ASN A 4 -15.57 12.47 -13.97
CA ASN A 4 -14.57 12.18 -12.96
C ASN A 4 -14.63 13.13 -11.75
N LEU A 5 -15.15 14.34 -11.89
CA LEU A 5 -15.53 15.18 -10.75
C LEU A 5 -16.67 14.53 -9.95
N HIS A 6 -17.72 14.07 -10.62
CA HIS A 6 -18.80 13.31 -9.98
C HIS A 6 -18.29 12.05 -9.30
N ARG A 7 -17.43 11.27 -9.98
CA ARG A 7 -16.80 10.07 -9.40
C ARG A 7 -15.97 10.42 -8.17
N SER A 8 -15.13 11.46 -8.27
CA SER A 8 -14.28 11.91 -7.17
C SER A 8 -15.10 12.31 -5.95
N LEU A 9 -16.15 13.09 -6.13
CA LEU A 9 -17.01 13.54 -5.04
C LEU A 9 -17.81 12.38 -4.42
N ARG A 10 -18.37 11.48 -5.24
CA ARG A 10 -19.13 10.30 -4.77
C ARG A 10 -18.28 9.33 -3.96
N THR A 11 -17.01 9.17 -4.33
CA THR A 11 -16.06 8.26 -3.67
C THR A 11 -15.18 8.93 -2.63
N ALA A 12 -15.40 10.21 -2.32
CA ALA A 12 -14.67 10.92 -1.30
C ALA A 12 -14.90 10.31 0.08
N ALA A 13 -13.82 10.12 0.84
CA ALA A 13 -13.90 9.52 2.17
C ALA A 13 -14.61 10.46 3.14
N LYS A 14 -15.75 10.00 3.68
CA LYS A 14 -16.49 10.71 4.73
C LYS A 14 -15.64 10.81 6.00
N GLY A 15 -15.76 11.93 6.70
CA GLY A 15 -14.99 12.19 7.93
C GLY A 15 -13.51 12.47 7.69
N SER A 16 -13.05 12.61 6.43
CA SER A 16 -11.65 12.96 6.15
C SER A 16 -11.29 14.34 6.69
N GLY A 17 -10.00 14.53 7.03
CA GLY A 17 -9.49 15.78 7.59
C GLY A 17 -9.87 17.00 6.74
N ALA A 18 -10.29 18.07 7.38
CA ALA A 18 -10.54 19.35 6.73
C ALA A 18 -9.22 20.08 6.44
N GLY A 19 -9.23 20.94 5.42
CA GLY A 19 -8.19 21.93 5.19
C GLY A 19 -8.21 23.06 6.22
N LEU A 20 -7.59 24.17 5.91
CA LEU A 20 -7.51 25.35 6.80
C LEU A 20 -8.85 26.05 7.00
N THR A 21 -9.70 26.07 5.96
CA THR A 21 -11.04 26.68 6.02
C THR A 21 -12.04 25.89 6.87
N GLY A 22 -11.68 24.64 7.25
CA GLY A 22 -12.59 23.73 7.96
C GLY A 22 -13.58 23.01 7.05
N TRP A 23 -13.56 23.27 5.74
CA TRP A 23 -14.42 22.59 4.77
C TRP A 23 -14.11 21.10 4.69
N ARG A 24 -15.16 20.31 4.44
CA ARG A 24 -15.10 18.85 4.26
C ARG A 24 -15.82 18.45 2.99
N PHE A 25 -15.55 17.25 2.49
CA PHE A 25 -16.22 16.70 1.30
C PHE A 25 -17.73 16.61 1.47
N GLU A 26 -18.22 16.38 2.69
CA GLU A 26 -19.64 16.33 3.01
C GLU A 26 -20.37 17.64 2.68
N TYR A 27 -19.68 18.77 2.74
CA TYR A 27 -20.27 20.08 2.38
C TYR A 27 -20.39 20.27 0.87
N LEU A 28 -19.59 19.53 0.08
CA LEU A 28 -19.68 19.49 -1.38
C LEU A 28 -20.66 18.40 -1.87
N ALA A 29 -21.06 17.47 -1.02
CA ALA A 29 -21.94 16.36 -1.39
C ALA A 29 -23.30 16.79 -2.01
N PRO A 30 -23.93 17.92 -1.63
CA PRO A 30 -25.14 18.40 -2.31
C PRO A 30 -24.96 18.62 -3.81
N LEU A 31 -23.75 18.95 -4.28
CA LEU A 31 -23.44 19.11 -5.71
C LEU A 31 -23.71 17.82 -6.51
N LEU A 32 -23.69 16.64 -5.89
CA LEU A 32 -24.04 15.37 -6.56
C LEU A 32 -25.50 15.32 -7.03
N ARG A 33 -26.37 16.21 -6.53
CA ARG A 33 -27.77 16.32 -6.94
C ARG A 33 -27.97 17.38 -8.02
N ALA A 34 -26.98 18.25 -8.23
CA ALA A 34 -27.00 19.25 -9.29
C ALA A 34 -26.85 18.58 -10.66
N SER A 35 -27.51 19.10 -11.66
CA SER A 35 -27.46 18.63 -13.05
C SER A 35 -27.60 19.78 -14.03
N GLY A 36 -27.05 19.60 -15.23
CA GLY A 36 -27.16 20.62 -16.29
C GLY A 36 -26.68 22.00 -15.84
N GLN A 37 -27.55 23.01 -15.97
CA GLN A 37 -27.22 24.41 -15.64
C GLN A 37 -26.82 24.63 -14.18
N GLU A 38 -27.23 23.78 -13.25
CA GLU A 38 -26.85 23.89 -11.84
C GLU A 38 -25.42 23.39 -11.60
N TRP A 39 -24.95 22.43 -12.41
CA TRP A 39 -23.59 21.85 -12.31
C TRP A 39 -22.53 22.67 -13.04
N GLU A 40 -22.91 23.32 -14.15
CA GLU A 40 -22.02 24.06 -15.03
C GLU A 40 -21.11 25.09 -14.30
N PRO A 41 -21.60 25.93 -13.36
CA PRO A 41 -20.75 26.88 -12.65
C PRO A 41 -19.63 26.20 -11.85
N PHE A 42 -19.91 25.02 -11.26
CA PHE A 42 -18.91 24.27 -10.53
C PHE A 42 -17.89 23.64 -11.47
N GLU A 43 -18.30 23.13 -12.62
CA GLU A 43 -17.41 22.59 -13.63
C GLU A 43 -16.50 23.68 -14.22
N ASN A 44 -17.03 24.86 -14.51
CA ASN A 44 -16.26 26.02 -14.99
C ASN A 44 -15.22 26.46 -13.95
N LEU A 45 -15.57 26.52 -12.67
CA LEU A 45 -14.64 26.82 -11.58
C LEU A 45 -13.55 25.72 -11.49
N ALA A 46 -13.95 24.46 -11.59
CA ALA A 46 -13.02 23.33 -11.56
C ALA A 46 -12.02 23.37 -12.72
N ALA A 47 -12.49 23.69 -13.94
CA ALA A 47 -11.67 23.84 -15.12
C ALA A 47 -10.69 25.03 -14.99
N ALA A 48 -11.16 26.18 -14.53
CA ALA A 48 -10.32 27.36 -14.30
C ALA A 48 -9.20 27.08 -13.27
N ILE A 49 -9.51 26.36 -12.19
CA ILE A 49 -8.48 25.98 -11.19
C ILE A 49 -7.51 24.96 -11.81
N ALA A 50 -8.02 23.97 -12.56
CA ALA A 50 -7.19 22.94 -13.16
C ALA A 50 -6.19 23.51 -14.19
N SER A 51 -6.62 24.49 -14.99
CA SER A 51 -5.77 25.20 -15.96
C SER A 51 -4.88 26.29 -15.34
N GLY A 52 -5.10 26.64 -14.08
CA GLY A 52 -4.41 27.75 -13.41
C GLY A 52 -4.94 29.14 -13.81
N ASP A 53 -6.08 29.20 -14.51
CA ASP A 53 -6.75 30.45 -14.90
C ASP A 53 -7.59 31.01 -13.74
N VAL A 54 -6.92 31.24 -12.62
CA VAL A 54 -7.51 31.82 -11.41
C VAL A 54 -6.55 32.88 -10.83
N PRO A 55 -7.08 33.87 -10.09
CA PRO A 55 -6.25 34.86 -9.41
C PRO A 55 -5.19 34.20 -8.51
N LEU A 56 -4.01 34.85 -8.41
CA LEU A 56 -2.87 34.32 -7.65
C LEU A 56 -3.26 33.94 -6.20
N TRP A 57 -4.05 34.80 -5.53
CA TRP A 57 -4.49 34.52 -4.16
C TRP A 57 -5.30 33.23 -4.03
N VAL A 58 -6.06 32.81 -5.07
CA VAL A 58 -6.79 31.52 -5.06
C VAL A 58 -5.80 30.36 -5.05
N ARG A 59 -4.75 30.44 -5.90
CA ARG A 59 -3.68 29.43 -5.93
C ARG A 59 -2.93 29.37 -4.61
N GLU A 60 -2.64 30.52 -4.01
CA GLU A 60 -1.99 30.59 -2.70
C GLU A 60 -2.84 29.93 -1.60
N VAL A 61 -4.13 30.21 -1.54
CA VAL A 61 -5.06 29.57 -0.57
C VAL A 61 -5.14 28.05 -0.80
N LEU A 62 -5.22 27.60 -2.05
CA LEU A 62 -5.27 26.17 -2.38
C LEU A 62 -3.92 25.45 -2.12
N SER A 63 -2.81 26.19 -2.13
CA SER A 63 -1.46 25.67 -1.84
C SER A 63 -1.22 25.51 -0.35
N LEU A 64 -1.89 26.29 0.48
CA LEU A 64 -1.75 26.19 1.94
C LEU A 64 -2.27 24.84 2.45
N GLY A 65 -1.50 24.23 3.34
CA GLY A 65 -1.86 22.96 3.97
C GLY A 65 -1.94 23.07 5.49
N ARG A 66 -2.78 22.23 6.08
CA ARG A 66 -2.79 22.02 7.54
C ARG A 66 -1.90 20.84 7.88
N ALA A 67 -0.75 21.11 8.52
CA ALA A 67 0.16 20.07 8.97
C ALA A 67 -0.35 19.43 10.27
N THR A 68 -0.20 18.11 10.36
CA THR A 68 -0.50 17.31 11.55
C THR A 68 0.63 16.32 11.76
N ALA A 69 1.16 16.26 12.97
CA ALA A 69 2.18 15.29 13.37
C ALA A 69 1.51 14.00 13.84
N LEU A 70 1.68 12.91 13.08
CA LEU A 70 1.24 11.59 13.48
C LEU A 70 2.40 10.83 14.12
N LYS A 71 2.17 10.16 15.24
CA LYS A 71 3.17 9.33 15.90
C LYS A 71 3.59 8.15 15.00
N LYS A 72 4.90 7.97 14.79
CA LYS A 72 5.50 6.84 14.08
C LYS A 72 6.43 6.08 15.03
N GLY A 73 5.99 4.91 15.50
CA GLY A 73 6.76 4.14 16.50
C GLY A 73 6.90 4.86 17.84
N ALA A 74 8.02 4.65 18.54
CA ALA A 74 8.25 5.22 19.87
C ALA A 74 8.65 6.71 19.84
N THR A 75 9.48 7.12 18.87
CA THR A 75 10.11 8.45 18.82
C THR A 75 9.89 9.19 17.50
N GLY A 76 9.39 8.53 16.46
CA GLY A 76 9.23 9.11 15.13
C GLY A 76 7.93 9.89 14.96
N VAL A 77 7.95 10.80 13.98
CA VAL A 77 6.79 11.59 13.55
C VAL A 77 6.61 11.41 12.05
N ARG A 78 5.35 11.21 11.63
CA ARG A 78 4.94 11.26 10.23
C ARG A 78 4.20 12.57 9.98
N PRO A 79 4.74 13.49 9.17
CA PRO A 79 4.04 14.72 8.82
C PRO A 79 2.91 14.40 7.84
N LEU A 80 1.68 14.71 8.23
CA LEU A 80 0.51 14.61 7.36
C LEU A 80 0.06 16.02 7.01
N VAL A 81 -0.15 16.30 5.71
CA VAL A 81 -0.65 17.60 5.25
C VAL A 81 -2.06 17.41 4.68
N CYS A 82 -3.02 18.17 5.23
CA CYS A 82 -4.39 18.21 4.73
C CYS A 82 -4.63 19.52 3.98
N HIS A 83 -4.87 19.41 2.69
CA HIS A 83 -5.26 20.54 1.83
C HIS A 83 -6.77 20.73 1.78
N GLU A 84 -7.19 21.84 1.15
CA GLU A 84 -8.59 22.14 0.94
C GLU A 84 -9.30 21.04 0.14
N PRO A 85 -10.56 20.71 0.47
CA PRO A 85 -11.31 19.64 -0.19
C PRO A 85 -11.44 19.87 -1.69
N LEU A 86 -11.52 21.12 -2.15
CA LEU A 86 -11.61 21.45 -3.57
C LEU A 86 -10.34 21.04 -4.33
N ARG A 87 -9.14 21.39 -3.83
CA ARG A 87 -7.86 20.93 -4.41
C ARG A 87 -7.81 19.39 -4.47
N ARG A 88 -8.13 18.73 -3.35
CA ARG A 88 -8.11 17.27 -3.25
C ARG A 88 -9.11 16.59 -4.19
N LEU A 89 -10.29 17.20 -4.37
CA LEU A 89 -11.32 16.73 -5.29
C LEU A 89 -10.84 16.78 -6.75
N LEU A 90 -10.26 17.92 -7.14
CA LEU A 90 -9.74 18.15 -8.49
C LEU A 90 -8.56 17.24 -8.79
N THR A 91 -7.60 17.14 -7.86
CA THR A 91 -6.47 16.22 -7.98
C THR A 91 -6.94 14.78 -8.24
N ARG A 92 -7.92 14.29 -7.48
CA ARG A 92 -8.47 12.94 -7.66
C ARG A 92 -9.20 12.78 -8.99
N ALA A 93 -9.93 13.80 -9.43
CA ALA A 93 -10.63 13.77 -10.72
C ALA A 93 -9.64 13.67 -11.88
N LEU A 94 -8.56 14.46 -11.85
CA LEU A 94 -7.50 14.41 -12.86
C LEU A 94 -6.75 13.08 -12.85
N ILE A 95 -6.45 12.52 -11.66
CA ILE A 95 -5.82 11.18 -11.57
C ILE A 95 -6.72 10.11 -12.19
N PHE A 96 -8.05 10.18 -12.06
CA PHE A 96 -8.94 9.22 -12.71
C PHE A 96 -8.91 9.30 -14.23
N ASP A 97 -8.53 10.45 -14.79
CA ASP A 97 -8.39 10.59 -16.25
C ASP A 97 -7.10 9.93 -16.77
N VAL A 98 -6.00 9.96 -15.99
CA VAL A 98 -4.64 9.62 -16.45
C VAL A 98 -4.00 8.43 -15.70
N HIS A 99 -4.78 7.68 -14.92
CA HIS A 99 -4.21 6.62 -14.06
C HIS A 99 -3.58 5.47 -14.85
N GLU A 100 -4.12 5.15 -16.05
CA GLU A 100 -3.58 4.11 -16.93
C GLU A 100 -2.26 4.57 -17.57
N ASP A 101 -2.16 5.84 -17.96
CA ASP A 101 -0.94 6.42 -18.53
C ASP A 101 0.18 6.45 -17.49
N ILE A 102 -0.14 6.85 -16.25
CA ILE A 102 0.84 6.83 -15.15
C ILE A 102 1.26 5.39 -14.85
N GLN A 103 0.33 4.44 -14.80
CA GLN A 103 0.64 3.03 -14.58
C GLN A 103 1.57 2.48 -15.66
N ALA A 104 1.28 2.77 -16.94
CA ALA A 104 2.12 2.36 -18.06
C ALA A 104 3.52 2.98 -17.98
N HIS A 105 3.61 4.26 -17.60
CA HIS A 105 4.88 4.98 -17.47
C HIS A 105 5.78 4.44 -16.38
N VAL A 106 5.25 4.22 -15.16
CA VAL A 106 6.07 3.71 -14.05
C VAL A 106 6.40 2.23 -14.18
N GLY A 107 5.75 1.56 -15.17
CA GLY A 107 6.09 0.23 -15.63
C GLY A 107 5.69 -0.90 -14.70
N PRO A 108 5.87 -2.17 -15.13
CA PRO A 108 5.23 -3.30 -14.46
C PRO A 108 5.78 -3.58 -13.06
N ASN A 109 6.93 -3.02 -12.69
CA ASN A 109 7.63 -3.31 -11.44
C ASN A 109 7.31 -2.32 -10.31
N GLN A 110 6.49 -1.29 -10.56
CA GLN A 110 5.94 -0.40 -9.53
C GLN A 110 4.51 -0.83 -9.18
N PHE A 111 4.34 -1.51 -8.06
CA PHE A 111 3.09 -2.14 -7.65
C PHE A 111 2.11 -1.21 -6.91
N ALA A 112 2.51 0.01 -6.60
CA ALA A 112 1.68 0.92 -5.78
C ALA A 112 0.68 1.74 -6.59
N VAL A 113 0.89 1.90 -7.90
CA VAL A 113 0.08 2.76 -8.76
C VAL A 113 -0.66 1.94 -9.81
N GLY A 114 -1.98 2.05 -9.82
CA GLY A 114 -2.85 1.40 -10.81
C GLY A 114 -3.04 -0.12 -10.64
N ILE A 115 -2.31 -0.79 -9.74
CA ILE A 115 -2.37 -2.24 -9.55
C ILE A 115 -3.28 -2.59 -8.36
N SER A 116 -4.36 -3.32 -8.64
CA SER A 116 -5.22 -3.86 -7.60
C SER A 116 -4.49 -4.94 -6.80
N GLY A 117 -4.43 -4.78 -5.47
CA GLY A 117 -3.69 -5.72 -4.62
C GLY A 117 -2.17 -5.63 -4.79
N GLY A 118 -1.61 -4.44 -5.02
CA GLY A 118 -0.19 -4.26 -5.33
C GLY A 118 0.78 -4.87 -4.31
N CYS A 119 0.57 -4.71 -2.99
CA CYS A 119 1.41 -5.38 -1.98
C CYS A 119 1.35 -6.92 -2.07
N PRO A 120 0.17 -7.57 -2.12
CA PRO A 120 0.05 -8.99 -2.42
C PRO A 120 0.73 -9.40 -3.73
N ALA A 121 0.57 -8.60 -4.80
CA ALA A 121 1.21 -8.86 -6.09
C ALA A 121 2.72 -8.87 -5.98
N MET A 122 3.32 -7.84 -5.35
CA MET A 122 4.76 -7.75 -5.14
C MET A 122 5.29 -8.90 -4.28
N ALA A 123 4.63 -9.21 -3.16
CA ALA A 123 5.04 -10.31 -2.29
C ALA A 123 5.00 -11.66 -3.03
N LEU A 124 3.93 -11.93 -3.80
CA LEU A 124 3.81 -13.15 -4.59
C LEU A 124 4.84 -13.20 -5.73
N SER A 125 5.16 -12.07 -6.36
CA SER A 125 6.24 -11.98 -7.37
C SER A 125 7.59 -12.38 -6.77
N VAL A 126 7.94 -11.84 -5.61
CA VAL A 126 9.17 -12.19 -4.88
C VAL A 126 9.18 -13.68 -4.50
N GLN A 127 8.06 -14.19 -3.96
CA GLN A 127 7.93 -15.59 -3.57
C GLN A 127 8.11 -16.54 -4.75
N LYS A 128 7.47 -16.24 -5.88
CA LYS A 128 7.57 -17.04 -7.11
C LYS A 128 8.98 -17.02 -7.70
N LEU A 129 9.58 -15.83 -7.76
CA LEU A 129 10.93 -15.67 -8.29
C LEU A 129 11.96 -16.41 -7.43
N ALA A 130 11.82 -16.36 -6.10
CA ALA A 130 12.67 -17.09 -5.16
C ALA A 130 12.60 -18.61 -5.38
N HIS A 131 11.41 -19.17 -5.54
CA HIS A 131 11.24 -20.60 -5.80
C HIS A 131 11.74 -21.04 -7.17
N LYS A 132 11.58 -20.20 -8.20
CA LYS A 132 12.07 -20.49 -9.55
C LYS A 132 13.60 -20.44 -9.61
N HIS A 133 14.21 -19.48 -8.94
CA HIS A 133 15.65 -19.22 -8.95
C HIS A 133 16.18 -19.19 -7.51
N ARG A 134 16.38 -20.36 -6.94
CA ARG A 134 16.69 -20.56 -5.51
C ARG A 134 18.02 -19.93 -5.04
N ASN A 135 18.96 -19.69 -5.98
CA ASN A 135 20.26 -19.06 -5.72
C ASN A 135 20.20 -17.51 -5.72
N LEU A 136 19.03 -16.90 -5.95
CA LEU A 136 18.90 -15.46 -5.86
C LEU A 136 18.98 -14.98 -4.42
N VAL A 137 19.67 -13.87 -4.25
CA VAL A 137 19.66 -13.06 -3.04
C VAL A 137 18.71 -11.91 -3.22
N PHE A 138 17.82 -11.73 -2.26
CA PHE A 138 16.83 -10.66 -2.24
C PHE A 138 17.24 -9.62 -1.21
N PHE A 139 17.28 -8.36 -1.63
CA PHE A 139 17.48 -7.22 -0.75
C PHE A 139 16.17 -6.46 -0.63
N LYS A 140 15.70 -6.26 0.59
CA LYS A 140 14.69 -5.28 0.91
C LYS A 140 15.39 -3.99 1.32
N LEU A 141 15.18 -2.92 0.56
CA LEU A 141 15.77 -1.61 0.82
C LEU A 141 14.76 -0.70 1.51
N ASP A 142 15.14 -0.10 2.63
CA ASP A 142 14.36 0.92 3.35
C ASP A 142 14.98 2.29 3.09
N LEU A 143 14.24 3.20 2.46
CA LEU A 143 14.71 4.55 2.18
C LEU A 143 14.37 5.49 3.33
N VAL A 144 15.37 6.27 3.78
CA VAL A 144 15.20 7.21 4.90
C VAL A 144 14.32 8.39 4.48
N ASN A 145 13.13 8.51 5.10
CA ASN A 145 12.21 9.63 4.85
C ASN A 145 11.93 9.92 3.37
N ALA A 146 11.85 8.88 2.54
CA ALA A 146 11.81 8.95 1.09
C ALA A 146 10.84 10.01 0.52
N TYR A 147 9.60 10.07 1.03
CA TYR A 147 8.63 11.08 0.62
C TYR A 147 9.11 12.52 0.88
N ASN A 148 9.83 12.76 1.97
CA ASN A 148 10.27 14.10 2.34
C ASN A 148 11.54 14.54 1.62
N THR A 149 12.33 13.58 1.09
CA THR A 149 13.59 13.84 0.36
C THR A 149 13.44 13.73 -1.15
N GLN A 150 12.27 13.36 -1.67
CA GLN A 150 12.02 13.25 -3.10
C GLN A 150 12.17 14.60 -3.78
N SER A 151 13.00 14.67 -4.83
CA SER A 151 13.09 15.83 -5.72
C SER A 151 11.72 16.09 -6.36
N ARG A 152 11.19 17.32 -6.17
CA ARG A 152 9.92 17.74 -6.77
C ARG A 152 10.06 17.92 -8.28
N GLU A 153 11.20 18.44 -8.74
CA GLU A 153 11.45 18.69 -10.15
C GLU A 153 11.49 17.36 -10.91
N ASP A 154 12.32 16.38 -10.46
CA ASP A 154 12.42 15.08 -11.12
C ASP A 154 11.05 14.35 -11.15
N ALA A 155 10.27 14.47 -10.07
CA ALA A 155 8.94 13.88 -10.00
C ALA A 155 7.95 14.56 -10.97
N LEU A 156 7.99 15.89 -11.11
CA LEU A 156 7.15 16.64 -12.03
C LEU A 156 7.57 16.46 -13.50
N GLU A 157 8.88 16.36 -13.76
CA GLU A 157 9.39 16.07 -15.11
C GLU A 157 8.97 14.69 -15.58
N SER A 158 9.17 13.67 -14.74
CA SER A 158 8.72 12.30 -15.04
C SER A 158 7.20 12.21 -15.20
N LEU A 159 6.43 12.91 -14.37
CA LEU A 159 4.97 12.98 -14.51
C LEU A 159 4.55 13.72 -15.79
N GLN A 160 5.32 14.72 -16.22
CA GLN A 160 5.05 15.47 -17.47
C GLN A 160 5.11 14.58 -18.71
N GLU A 161 5.97 13.54 -18.69
CA GLU A 161 6.04 12.54 -19.77
C GLU A 161 4.80 11.67 -19.83
N ALA A 162 4.25 11.28 -18.65
CA ALA A 162 3.11 10.39 -18.53
C ALA A 162 1.76 11.10 -18.64
N ALA A 163 1.63 12.24 -18.01
CA ALA A 163 0.37 12.95 -17.79
C ALA A 163 0.56 14.48 -17.75
N PRO A 164 0.77 15.12 -18.91
CA PRO A 164 1.11 16.56 -19.01
C PRO A 164 0.12 17.49 -18.31
N GLU A 165 -1.17 17.19 -18.40
CA GLU A 165 -2.21 18.02 -17.78
C GLU A 165 -2.16 17.96 -16.26
N LEU A 166 -1.97 16.76 -15.70
CA LEU A 166 -1.83 16.57 -14.26
C LEU A 166 -0.54 17.21 -13.75
N ALA A 167 0.57 17.05 -14.47
CA ALA A 167 1.85 17.69 -14.13
C ALA A 167 1.73 19.20 -14.11
N SER A 168 1.11 19.82 -15.13
CA SER A 168 0.84 21.25 -15.19
C SER A 168 -0.01 21.73 -14.00
N PHE A 169 -1.07 21.00 -13.65
CA PHE A 169 -1.89 21.30 -12.48
C PHE A 169 -1.08 21.21 -11.18
N LEU A 170 -0.30 20.15 -10.98
CA LEU A 170 0.48 19.97 -9.75
C LEU A 170 1.65 20.96 -9.65
N ARG A 171 2.21 21.42 -10.77
CA ARG A 171 3.26 22.43 -10.81
C ARG A 171 2.82 23.77 -10.17
N GLN A 172 1.52 24.06 -10.16
CA GLN A 172 0.97 25.22 -9.45
C GLN A 172 1.22 25.17 -7.93
N PHE A 173 1.35 23.96 -7.35
CA PHE A 173 1.48 23.73 -5.91
C PHE A 173 2.88 23.28 -5.50
N TYR A 174 3.53 22.47 -6.34
CA TYR A 174 4.87 21.91 -6.08
C TYR A 174 6.01 22.66 -6.73
N GLY A 175 5.72 23.55 -7.70
CA GLY A 175 6.72 24.38 -8.39
C GLY A 175 7.31 25.52 -7.54
N THR A 176 6.75 25.78 -6.36
CA THR A 176 7.23 26.76 -5.37
C THR A 176 7.26 26.13 -3.98
N PRO A 177 7.99 26.73 -3.01
CA PRO A 177 7.97 26.23 -1.64
C PRO A 177 6.56 26.18 -1.05
N SER A 178 6.15 25.01 -0.57
CA SER A 178 4.85 24.82 0.08
C SER A 178 4.86 25.37 1.50
N GLN A 179 3.73 25.89 1.94
CA GLN A 179 3.55 26.40 3.31
C GLN A 179 2.48 25.61 4.04
N TYR A 180 2.77 25.21 5.28
CA TYR A 180 1.86 24.46 6.12
C TYR A 180 1.66 25.14 7.45
N LEU A 181 0.39 25.31 7.84
CA LEU A 181 0.05 25.77 9.17
C LEU A 181 0.09 24.59 10.13
N TYR A 182 0.98 24.63 11.11
CA TYR A 182 1.08 23.65 12.18
C TYR A 182 0.61 24.27 13.50
N ARG A 183 -0.38 23.63 14.14
CA ARG A 183 -0.96 24.13 15.39
C ARG A 183 -0.18 23.58 16.58
N LEU A 184 0.40 24.49 17.37
CA LEU A 184 1.14 24.19 18.59
C LEU A 184 0.23 24.14 19.83
N GLY A 185 -0.87 24.91 19.83
CA GLY A 185 -1.80 25.03 20.93
C GLY A 185 -3.16 25.57 20.50
N ARG A 186 -4.00 25.95 21.45
CA ARG A 186 -5.35 26.45 21.15
C ARG A 186 -5.34 27.72 20.32
N ASN A 187 -4.42 28.65 20.62
CA ASN A 187 -4.27 29.95 19.95
C ASN A 187 -2.84 30.14 19.41
N ASP A 188 -2.04 29.09 19.34
CA ASP A 188 -0.66 29.13 18.93
C ASP A 188 -0.44 28.25 17.69
N HIS A 189 0.25 28.80 16.70
CA HIS A 189 0.54 28.12 15.43
C HIS A 189 1.86 28.63 14.85
N THR A 190 2.47 27.80 14.01
CA THR A 190 3.66 28.14 13.25
C THR A 190 3.49 27.76 11.79
N ILE A 191 4.22 28.42 10.90
CA ILE A 191 4.26 28.10 9.47
C ILE A 191 5.53 27.29 9.22
N ILE A 192 5.35 26.10 8.63
CA ILE A 192 6.43 25.25 8.16
C ILE A 192 6.54 25.44 6.65
N THR A 193 7.75 25.75 6.16
CA THR A 193 8.03 25.87 4.72
C THR A 193 8.79 24.63 4.26
N ALA A 194 8.25 23.92 3.25
CA ALA A 194 8.89 22.77 2.61
C ALA A 194 9.29 23.11 1.17
N ARG A 195 10.56 22.91 0.84
CA ARG A 195 11.12 23.18 -0.50
C ARG A 195 11.30 21.93 -1.34
N GLU A 196 11.32 20.78 -0.72
CA GLU A 196 11.47 19.47 -1.33
C GLU A 196 10.46 18.49 -0.74
N GLY A 197 10.42 17.30 -1.27
CA GLY A 197 9.53 16.22 -0.81
C GLY A 197 8.12 16.32 -1.35
N ILE A 198 7.47 15.15 -1.38
CA ILE A 198 6.07 14.98 -1.76
C ILE A 198 5.23 14.95 -0.49
N GLU A 199 4.12 15.67 -0.50
CA GLU A 199 3.26 15.84 0.67
C GLU A 199 2.52 14.55 1.03
N GLN A 200 2.73 14.04 2.24
CA GLN A 200 1.97 12.91 2.76
C GLN A 200 0.54 13.37 3.08
N GLY A 201 -0.42 12.84 2.33
CA GLY A 201 -1.84 13.23 2.39
C GLY A 201 -2.36 13.94 1.15
N ASP A 202 -1.49 14.32 0.21
CA ASP A 202 -1.91 14.73 -1.12
C ASP A 202 -2.47 13.53 -1.91
N ALA A 203 -3.56 13.76 -2.65
CA ALA A 203 -4.17 12.71 -3.46
C ALA A 203 -3.27 12.23 -4.61
N ALA A 204 -2.40 13.11 -5.15
CA ALA A 204 -1.41 12.77 -6.16
C ALA A 204 -0.11 12.23 -5.57
N GLY A 205 0.06 12.26 -4.24
CA GLY A 205 1.31 11.89 -3.58
C GLY A 205 1.90 10.56 -4.05
N PRO A 206 1.13 9.45 -4.05
CA PRO A 206 1.63 8.15 -4.51
C PRO A 206 2.06 8.15 -5.99
N ALA A 207 1.27 8.76 -6.88
CA ALA A 207 1.59 8.83 -8.31
C ALA A 207 2.84 9.68 -8.57
N LEU A 208 2.89 10.87 -7.97
CA LEU A 208 4.02 11.79 -8.12
C LEU A 208 5.32 11.18 -7.55
N PHE A 209 5.24 10.51 -6.39
CA PHE A 209 6.37 9.82 -5.80
C PHE A 209 6.86 8.64 -6.67
N ALA A 210 5.94 7.83 -7.21
CA ALA A 210 6.28 6.73 -8.10
C ALA A 210 6.96 7.21 -9.39
N CYS A 211 6.48 8.32 -9.98
CA CYS A 211 7.12 8.97 -11.12
C CYS A 211 8.54 9.45 -10.78
N GLY A 212 8.74 10.05 -9.60
CA GLY A 212 10.05 10.50 -9.15
C GLY A 212 11.05 9.37 -8.92
N LEU A 213 10.57 8.17 -8.54
CA LEU A 213 11.42 6.99 -8.40
C LEU A 213 11.65 6.22 -9.69
N LYS A 214 10.93 6.52 -10.78
CA LYS A 214 11.05 5.77 -12.04
C LYS A 214 12.50 5.73 -12.54
N ARG A 215 13.11 6.89 -12.70
CA ARG A 215 14.48 6.99 -13.21
C ARG A 215 15.51 6.22 -12.36
N PRO A 216 15.61 6.41 -11.03
CA PRO A 216 16.54 5.62 -10.22
C PRO A 216 16.25 4.11 -10.24
N LEU A 217 14.98 3.68 -10.33
CA LEU A 217 14.65 2.25 -10.45
C LEU A 217 15.07 1.68 -11.81
N ASP A 218 14.95 2.45 -12.89
CA ASP A 218 15.40 2.05 -14.23
C ASP A 218 16.94 1.99 -14.30
N GLU A 219 17.62 3.01 -13.77
CA GLU A 219 19.09 3.02 -13.66
C GLU A 219 19.60 1.81 -12.86
N LEU A 220 18.96 1.49 -11.73
CA LEU A 220 19.32 0.33 -10.94
C LEU A 220 19.14 -0.98 -11.74
N ARG A 221 18.02 -1.12 -12.45
CA ARG A 221 17.75 -2.30 -13.28
C ARG A 221 18.82 -2.49 -14.36
N ILE A 222 19.19 -1.41 -15.04
CA ILE A 222 20.25 -1.42 -16.07
C ILE A 222 21.59 -1.80 -15.43
N ALA A 223 21.96 -1.22 -14.27
CA ALA A 223 23.20 -1.52 -13.58
C ALA A 223 23.30 -3.00 -13.16
N LEU A 224 22.19 -3.58 -12.65
CA LEU A 224 22.15 -4.99 -12.25
C LEU A 224 22.28 -5.95 -13.46
N ARG A 225 21.59 -5.65 -14.56
CA ARG A 225 21.69 -6.44 -15.80
C ARG A 225 23.11 -6.40 -16.35
N ARG A 226 23.74 -5.22 -16.37
CA ARG A 226 25.12 -5.05 -16.79
C ARG A 226 26.09 -5.85 -15.91
N LEU A 227 25.93 -5.77 -14.59
CA LEU A 227 26.74 -6.51 -13.63
C LEU A 227 26.72 -8.03 -13.88
N VAL A 228 25.55 -8.60 -14.17
CA VAL A 228 25.41 -10.03 -14.44
C VAL A 228 26.03 -10.39 -15.80
N ARG A 229 25.78 -9.62 -16.87
CA ARG A 229 26.32 -9.85 -18.21
C ARG A 229 27.85 -9.81 -18.22
N GLU A 230 28.47 -8.79 -17.62
CA GLU A 230 29.93 -8.66 -17.52
C GLU A 230 30.55 -9.83 -16.73
N GLY A 231 29.88 -10.28 -15.65
CA GLY A 231 30.32 -11.42 -14.87
C GLY A 231 30.20 -12.78 -15.57
N GLU A 232 29.32 -12.91 -16.54
CA GLU A 232 29.13 -14.11 -17.39
C GLU A 232 30.00 -14.09 -18.67
N GLY A 233 30.82 -13.04 -18.86
CA GLY A 233 31.77 -12.94 -19.97
C GLY A 233 31.15 -12.47 -21.30
N TYR A 234 29.97 -11.84 -21.27
CA TYR A 234 29.41 -11.16 -22.43
C TYR A 234 30.10 -9.80 -22.61
N GLU A 235 30.87 -9.63 -23.70
CA GLU A 235 31.39 -8.31 -24.09
C GLU A 235 30.21 -7.37 -24.42
N ALA A 236 30.30 -6.12 -23.95
CA ALA A 236 29.31 -5.10 -24.18
C ALA A 236 29.38 -4.65 -25.65
N ASP A 237 28.54 -5.21 -26.53
CA ASP A 237 28.27 -4.60 -27.85
C ASP A 237 27.50 -3.30 -27.64
N CYS A 238 28.21 -2.18 -27.76
CA CYS A 238 27.74 -0.82 -27.45
C CYS A 238 26.74 -0.23 -28.47
N GLU A 239 26.19 -0.98 -29.42
CA GLU A 239 25.46 -0.37 -30.56
C GLU A 239 23.99 -0.74 -30.69
N ASN A 240 23.36 -1.52 -29.76
CA ASN A 240 21.94 -1.87 -29.86
C ASN A 240 21.14 -1.63 -28.57
N GLU A 241 21.17 -0.39 -28.05
CA GLU A 241 20.30 0.01 -26.92
C GLU A 241 18.81 0.23 -27.30
N GLY A 242 18.39 -0.06 -28.54
CA GLY A 242 17.07 0.31 -29.06
C GLY A 242 16.16 -0.80 -29.56
N GLN A 243 16.54 -2.07 -29.45
CA GLN A 243 15.65 -3.17 -29.82
C GLN A 243 15.47 -4.12 -28.63
N GLU A 244 14.28 -4.08 -28.03
CA GLU A 244 13.77 -5.12 -27.13
C GLU A 244 13.61 -6.44 -27.90
N GLY A 245 14.74 -7.09 -28.19
CA GLY A 245 14.77 -8.48 -28.60
C GLY A 245 14.68 -9.33 -27.34
N GLU A 246 13.57 -10.03 -27.16
CA GLU A 246 13.44 -11.20 -26.28
C GLU A 246 14.49 -12.24 -26.68
N ALA A 247 15.74 -12.08 -26.25
CA ALA A 247 16.77 -13.07 -26.38
C ALA A 247 17.04 -13.70 -25.03
N ASP A 248 16.60 -14.92 -24.90
CA ASP A 248 16.91 -16.08 -24.04
C ASP A 248 18.14 -15.98 -23.09
N THR A 249 18.22 -14.91 -22.27
CA THR A 249 18.96 -14.97 -21.03
C THR A 249 17.96 -15.00 -19.90
N PRO A 250 18.00 -15.98 -18.99
CA PRO A 250 17.11 -15.98 -17.85
C PRO A 250 17.36 -14.67 -17.12
N ASP A 251 16.33 -13.82 -17.00
CA ASP A 251 16.34 -12.58 -16.22
C ASP A 251 16.61 -12.94 -14.76
N ALA A 252 17.89 -13.18 -14.46
CA ALA A 252 18.35 -13.51 -13.12
C ALA A 252 18.40 -12.27 -12.20
N THR A 253 17.81 -11.15 -12.64
CA THR A 253 17.75 -9.91 -11.84
C THR A 253 16.35 -9.34 -11.86
N ALA A 254 15.89 -8.80 -10.72
CA ALA A 254 14.63 -8.07 -10.65
C ALA A 254 14.73 -6.88 -9.69
N VAL A 255 13.95 -5.84 -10.00
CA VAL A 255 13.74 -4.68 -9.12
C VAL A 255 12.24 -4.46 -9.03
N PHE A 256 11.67 -4.64 -7.84
CA PHE A 256 10.26 -4.42 -7.54
C PHE A 256 10.13 -3.28 -6.55
N ALA A 257 9.12 -2.44 -6.70
CA ALA A 257 8.85 -1.34 -5.80
C ALA A 257 7.37 -1.23 -5.44
N TYR A 258 7.09 -0.89 -4.21
CA TYR A 258 5.81 -0.40 -3.74
C TYR A 258 6.05 0.93 -3.04
N LEU A 259 6.05 2.01 -3.82
CA LEU A 259 6.56 3.32 -3.40
C LEU A 259 8.02 3.21 -2.95
N ASP A 260 8.29 3.52 -1.68
CA ASP A 260 9.62 3.48 -1.05
C ASP A 260 10.09 2.06 -0.66
N ASP A 261 9.18 1.11 -0.48
CA ASP A 261 9.55 -0.31 -0.26
C ASP A 261 10.08 -0.90 -1.58
N THR A 262 11.41 -1.08 -1.68
CA THR A 262 12.08 -1.61 -2.87
C THR A 262 12.70 -2.97 -2.59
N ILE A 263 12.46 -3.93 -3.49
CA ILE A 263 13.07 -5.27 -3.46
C ILE A 263 13.96 -5.42 -4.68
N VAL A 264 15.20 -5.83 -4.45
CA VAL A 264 16.18 -6.15 -5.49
C VAL A 264 16.50 -7.64 -5.41
N ALA A 265 16.50 -8.33 -6.55
CA ALA A 265 16.92 -9.73 -6.66
C ALA A 265 18.10 -9.87 -7.61
N VAL A 266 19.09 -10.65 -7.21
CA VAL A 266 20.33 -10.87 -7.98
C VAL A 266 20.95 -12.23 -7.64
N PRO A 267 21.68 -12.91 -8.54
CA PRO A 267 22.43 -14.11 -8.21
C PRO A 267 23.46 -13.85 -7.10
N SER A 268 23.66 -14.83 -6.21
CA SER A 268 24.40 -14.69 -4.97
C SER A 268 25.85 -14.19 -5.15
N GLN A 269 26.50 -14.55 -6.26
CA GLN A 269 27.88 -14.10 -6.56
C GLN A 269 27.98 -12.58 -6.79
N TYR A 270 26.89 -11.93 -7.17
CA TYR A 270 26.84 -10.48 -7.43
C TYR A 270 26.23 -9.68 -6.27
N ALA A 271 25.87 -10.34 -5.16
CA ALA A 271 25.12 -9.73 -4.06
C ALA A 271 25.77 -8.45 -3.50
N ALA A 272 27.11 -8.45 -3.31
CA ALA A 272 27.83 -7.28 -2.81
C ALA A 272 27.74 -6.10 -3.77
N ALA A 273 28.16 -6.32 -5.02
CA ALA A 273 28.18 -5.27 -6.04
C ALA A 273 26.76 -4.73 -6.33
N ALA A 274 25.75 -5.59 -6.30
CA ALA A 274 24.36 -5.17 -6.46
C ALA A 274 23.86 -4.29 -5.30
N PHE A 275 24.24 -4.61 -4.05
CA PHE A 275 23.87 -3.81 -2.89
C PHE A 275 24.57 -2.45 -2.92
N ASP A 276 25.86 -2.40 -3.27
CA ASP A 276 26.63 -1.16 -3.41
C ASP A 276 26.06 -0.29 -4.56
N ALA A 277 25.73 -0.90 -5.72
CA ALA A 277 25.10 -0.21 -6.84
C ALA A 277 23.74 0.40 -6.45
N ALA A 278 22.93 -0.33 -5.67
CA ALA A 278 21.65 0.19 -5.18
C ALA A 278 21.84 1.41 -4.27
N ILE A 279 22.79 1.36 -3.33
CA ILE A 279 23.13 2.50 -2.46
C ILE A 279 23.55 3.70 -3.29
N GLU A 280 24.42 3.51 -4.29
CA GLU A 280 24.94 4.58 -5.14
C GLU A 280 23.84 5.21 -6.00
N VAL A 281 23.00 4.41 -6.66
CA VAL A 281 21.90 4.90 -7.51
C VAL A 281 20.93 5.73 -6.68
N PHE A 282 20.50 5.23 -5.53
CA PHE A 282 19.58 5.98 -4.67
C PHE A 282 20.23 7.24 -4.08
N ALA A 283 21.51 7.21 -3.76
CA ALA A 283 22.25 8.38 -3.28
C ALA A 283 22.32 9.49 -4.34
N ARG A 284 22.56 9.14 -5.62
CA ARG A 284 22.51 10.10 -6.73
C ARG A 284 21.12 10.72 -6.91
N ALA A 285 20.06 9.97 -6.62
CA ALA A 285 18.68 10.45 -6.65
C ALA A 285 18.27 11.22 -5.38
N GLY A 286 19.19 11.51 -4.46
CA GLY A 286 18.93 12.24 -3.23
C GLY A 286 18.31 11.39 -2.10
N HIS A 287 18.28 10.07 -2.25
CA HIS A 287 17.76 9.15 -1.24
C HIS A 287 18.88 8.43 -0.49
N THR A 288 18.64 8.14 0.77
CA THR A 288 19.58 7.36 1.60
C THR A 288 18.97 6.02 1.94
N VAL A 289 19.65 4.93 1.60
CA VAL A 289 19.29 3.58 2.05
C VAL A 289 19.63 3.43 3.53
N HIS A 290 18.67 2.97 4.35
CA HIS A 290 18.85 2.78 5.79
C HIS A 290 19.51 1.42 6.09
N PRO A 291 20.79 1.36 6.52
CA PRO A 291 21.52 0.10 6.67
C PRO A 291 20.89 -0.86 7.71
N GLY A 292 20.29 -0.32 8.76
CA GLY A 292 19.75 -1.10 9.87
C GLY A 292 18.29 -1.52 9.73
N LYS A 293 17.61 -1.10 8.65
CA LYS A 293 16.22 -1.50 8.35
C LYS A 293 16.08 -2.22 7.03
N SER A 294 17.13 -2.20 6.21
CA SER A 294 17.21 -3.04 5.02
C SER A 294 17.39 -4.49 5.44
N GLY A 295 16.93 -5.44 4.63
CA GLY A 295 17.00 -6.87 4.87
C GLY A 295 17.62 -7.60 3.68
N CYS A 296 18.24 -8.75 3.93
CA CYS A 296 18.82 -9.62 2.91
C CYS A 296 18.40 -11.06 3.17
N TRP A 297 17.99 -11.79 2.13
CA TRP A 297 17.51 -13.17 2.23
C TRP A 297 17.73 -13.97 0.95
N SER A 298 17.88 -15.28 1.09
CA SER A 298 17.96 -16.22 -0.03
C SER A 298 17.44 -17.61 0.42
N LEU A 299 16.97 -18.42 -0.52
CA LEU A 299 16.58 -19.82 -0.23
C LEU A 299 17.80 -20.74 -0.02
N ASP A 300 18.74 -20.72 -0.95
CA ASP A 300 19.86 -21.68 -0.96
C ASP A 300 21.20 -21.07 -0.58
N THR A 301 21.32 -19.72 -0.61
CA THR A 301 22.57 -19.06 -0.22
C THR A 301 22.71 -18.98 1.29
N ARG A 302 23.84 -19.40 1.82
CA ARG A 302 24.12 -19.33 3.25
C ARG A 302 24.64 -17.94 3.62
N ARG A 303 24.26 -17.45 4.81
CA ARG A 303 24.73 -16.17 5.35
C ARG A 303 26.25 -16.01 5.28
N GLU A 304 26.99 -17.07 5.65
CA GLU A 304 28.43 -17.07 5.76
C GLU A 304 29.14 -16.93 4.40
N SER A 305 28.49 -17.30 3.30
CA SER A 305 29.00 -17.14 1.93
C SER A 305 28.83 -15.74 1.37
N LEU A 306 28.07 -14.87 2.06
CA LEU A 306 27.84 -13.49 1.65
C LEU A 306 28.87 -12.54 2.25
N PRO A 307 29.10 -11.37 1.63
CA PRO A 307 30.00 -10.36 2.17
C PRO A 307 29.48 -9.77 3.49
N PRO A 308 30.36 -9.19 4.33
CA PRO A 308 29.98 -8.66 5.66
C PRO A 308 28.85 -7.63 5.63
N SER A 309 28.72 -6.83 4.58
CA SER A 309 27.61 -5.87 4.40
C SER A 309 26.26 -6.57 4.35
N CYS A 310 26.15 -7.64 3.58
CA CYS A 310 24.95 -8.45 3.44
C CYS A 310 24.67 -9.29 4.70
N GLN A 311 25.72 -9.83 5.34
CA GLN A 311 25.58 -10.61 6.58
C GLN A 311 24.96 -9.81 7.73
N ARG A 312 25.19 -8.49 7.79
CA ARG A 312 24.65 -7.60 8.84
C ARG A 312 23.15 -7.42 8.76
N ILE A 313 22.59 -7.51 7.56
CA ILE A 313 21.16 -7.31 7.28
C ILE A 313 20.47 -8.63 6.94
N TRP A 314 21.10 -9.76 7.24
CA TRP A 314 20.55 -11.09 6.95
C TRP A 314 19.33 -11.42 7.79
N GLU A 315 18.25 -11.82 7.11
CA GLU A 315 16.99 -12.26 7.69
C GLU A 315 16.84 -13.78 7.51
N PRO A 316 17.02 -14.60 8.55
CA PRO A 316 17.12 -16.05 8.40
C PRO A 316 15.79 -16.73 7.99
N ASP A 317 14.67 -16.16 8.38
CA ASP A 317 13.34 -16.77 8.22
C ASP A 317 12.58 -16.25 6.99
N GLY A 318 13.14 -15.28 6.26
CA GLY A 318 12.48 -14.65 5.10
C GLY A 318 12.42 -13.13 5.19
N LEU A 319 11.66 -12.51 4.28
CA LEU A 319 11.47 -11.05 4.22
C LEU A 319 10.00 -10.67 4.43
N LEU A 320 9.76 -9.52 5.06
CA LEU A 320 8.45 -8.88 5.09
C LEU A 320 8.31 -7.90 3.91
N VAL A 321 7.57 -8.30 2.89
CA VAL A 321 7.31 -7.50 1.68
C VAL A 321 5.93 -6.85 1.80
N GLY A 322 5.87 -5.53 1.97
CA GLY A 322 4.61 -4.85 2.27
C GLY A 322 3.91 -5.37 3.54
N GLY A 323 4.69 -5.92 4.49
CA GLY A 323 4.19 -6.57 5.70
C GLY A 323 3.76 -8.03 5.52
N ILE A 324 3.82 -8.58 4.30
CA ILE A 324 3.50 -9.97 3.97
C ILE A 324 4.77 -10.81 4.12
N PRO A 325 4.73 -11.94 4.85
CA PRO A 325 5.87 -12.83 4.97
C PRO A 325 6.14 -13.56 3.65
N VAL A 326 7.37 -13.43 3.15
CA VAL A 326 7.95 -14.20 2.05
C VAL A 326 9.03 -15.08 2.66
N TYR A 327 8.93 -16.38 2.50
CA TYR A 327 9.75 -17.38 3.20
C TYR A 327 9.93 -18.66 2.39
N ASP A 328 10.80 -19.56 2.85
CA ASP A 328 10.98 -20.89 2.27
C ASP A 328 9.76 -21.79 2.56
N GLN A 329 8.97 -22.08 1.53
CA GLN A 329 7.74 -22.90 1.67
C GLN A 329 8.02 -24.37 1.97
N ASP A 330 9.28 -24.82 1.73
CA ASP A 330 9.71 -26.20 2.04
C ASP A 330 10.13 -26.35 3.51
N LYS A 331 10.16 -25.25 4.29
CA LYS A 331 10.53 -25.21 5.71
C LYS A 331 9.37 -24.79 6.59
N GLU A 332 9.58 -24.91 7.90
CA GLU A 332 8.63 -24.40 8.88
C GLU A 332 8.40 -22.89 8.67
N PRO A 333 7.14 -22.43 8.59
CA PRO A 333 6.80 -21.04 8.25
C PRO A 333 6.93 -20.10 9.46
N VAL A 334 8.12 -20.06 10.09
CA VAL A 334 8.39 -19.33 11.34
C VAL A 334 8.04 -17.84 11.21
N LEU A 335 8.44 -17.20 10.11
CA LEU A 335 8.15 -15.77 9.87
C LEU A 335 6.64 -15.51 9.78
N ALA A 336 5.90 -16.37 9.07
CA ALA A 336 4.46 -16.22 8.91
C ALA A 336 3.73 -16.45 10.26
N GLN A 337 4.10 -17.47 11.01
CA GLN A 337 3.55 -17.77 12.34
C GLN A 337 3.83 -16.64 13.33
N ASN A 338 5.05 -16.09 13.35
CA ASN A 338 5.41 -14.96 14.20
C ASN A 338 4.59 -13.70 13.85
N LYS A 339 4.39 -13.44 12.56
CA LYS A 339 3.58 -12.32 12.10
C LYS A 339 2.11 -12.47 12.49
N LEU A 340 1.53 -13.64 12.31
CA LEU A 340 0.15 -13.93 12.72
C LEU A 340 -0.03 -13.83 14.23
N ARG A 341 0.93 -14.35 15.02
CA ARG A 341 0.93 -14.23 16.49
C ARG A 341 0.97 -12.77 16.94
N GLU A 342 1.80 -11.95 16.28
CA GLU A 342 1.83 -10.49 16.52
C GLU A 342 0.46 -9.84 16.25
N VAL A 343 -0.17 -10.16 15.13
CA VAL A 343 -1.49 -9.62 14.75
C VAL A 343 -2.55 -9.99 15.77
N VAL A 344 -2.67 -11.26 16.14
CA VAL A 344 -3.65 -11.76 17.12
C VAL A 344 -3.41 -11.10 18.48
N SER A 345 -2.15 -11.02 18.94
CA SER A 345 -1.79 -10.35 20.21
C SER A 345 -2.18 -8.88 20.22
N ASN A 346 -1.94 -8.16 19.13
CA ASN A 346 -2.30 -6.73 19.03
C ASN A 346 -3.82 -6.53 19.01
N VAL A 347 -4.55 -7.40 18.29
CA VAL A 347 -6.02 -7.38 18.28
C VAL A 347 -6.59 -7.67 19.66
N ALA A 348 -6.03 -8.62 20.41
CA ALA A 348 -6.45 -8.90 21.79
C ALA A 348 -6.30 -7.67 22.70
N LYS A 349 -5.16 -6.96 22.63
CA LYS A 349 -4.92 -5.73 23.41
C LYS A 349 -5.91 -4.62 23.06
N GLU A 350 -6.16 -4.42 21.76
CA GLU A 350 -7.09 -3.40 21.28
C GLU A 350 -8.54 -3.74 21.65
N ALA A 351 -8.93 -5.00 21.52
CA ALA A 351 -10.25 -5.50 21.92
C ALA A 351 -10.49 -5.30 23.44
N ASP A 352 -9.49 -5.63 24.28
CA ASP A 352 -9.54 -5.40 25.71
C ASP A 352 -9.65 -3.90 26.06
N PHE A 353 -8.91 -3.04 25.34
CA PHE A 353 -9.05 -1.59 25.49
C PHE A 353 -10.47 -1.11 25.16
N LEU A 354 -11.08 -1.63 24.06
CA LEU A 354 -12.46 -1.28 23.70
C LEU A 354 -13.48 -1.72 24.76
N VAL A 355 -13.30 -2.90 25.34
CA VAL A 355 -14.14 -3.39 26.45
C VAL A 355 -14.02 -2.47 27.68
N LYS A 356 -12.80 -2.08 28.06
CA LYS A 356 -12.56 -1.14 29.17
C LYS A 356 -13.20 0.21 28.93
N LEU A 357 -13.13 0.73 27.70
CA LEU A 357 -13.72 2.01 27.32
C LEU A 357 -15.24 2.06 27.53
N VAL A 358 -15.95 0.95 27.29
CA VAL A 358 -17.40 0.85 27.52
C VAL A 358 -17.73 0.71 28.99
N ARG A 359 -16.90 0.01 29.76
CA ARG A 359 -17.12 -0.28 31.18
C ARG A 359 -16.66 0.83 32.13
N ASP A 360 -16.05 1.91 31.61
CA ASP A 360 -15.63 3.05 32.43
C ASP A 360 -16.84 3.82 32.94
N ASN A 361 -17.10 3.67 34.23
CA ASN A 361 -18.26 4.22 34.93
C ASN A 361 -18.18 5.74 35.25
N GLN A 362 -17.10 6.43 34.85
CA GLN A 362 -16.91 7.86 35.15
C GLN A 362 -17.71 8.80 34.23
N LEU A 363 -18.47 8.27 33.27
CA LEU A 363 -19.16 9.06 32.26
C LEU A 363 -20.70 8.94 32.37
N ALA A 364 -21.40 10.02 32.04
CA ALA A 364 -22.86 10.12 32.14
C ALA A 364 -23.61 9.05 31.37
N ALA A 365 -24.77 8.61 31.84
CA ALA A 365 -25.61 7.56 31.25
C ALA A 365 -25.98 7.82 29.81
N ASP A 366 -26.18 9.08 29.40
CA ASP A 366 -26.54 9.47 28.03
C ASP A 366 -25.42 9.25 27.01
N GLU A 367 -24.17 9.19 27.48
CA GLU A 367 -22.99 8.92 26.64
C GLU A 367 -22.69 7.43 26.50
N SER A 368 -23.28 6.57 27.32
CA SER A 368 -23.02 5.12 27.32
C SER A 368 -23.45 4.43 26.03
N TRP A 369 -24.63 4.75 25.50
CA TRP A 369 -25.15 4.16 24.26
C TRP A 369 -24.34 4.54 23.03
N SER A 370 -23.94 5.81 22.91
CA SER A 370 -23.12 6.26 21.80
C SER A 370 -21.73 5.59 21.80
N ARG A 371 -21.19 5.29 22.99
CA ARG A 371 -19.93 4.57 23.17
C ARG A 371 -20.03 3.10 22.78
N VAL A 372 -21.06 2.39 23.24
CA VAL A 372 -21.32 1.01 22.84
C VAL A 372 -21.40 0.91 21.32
N GLN A 373 -22.18 1.77 20.66
CA GLN A 373 -22.30 1.78 19.21
C GLN A 373 -20.97 2.08 18.51
N ALA A 374 -20.23 3.11 18.93
CA ALA A 374 -18.94 3.46 18.38
C ALA A 374 -17.92 2.31 18.54
N THR A 375 -17.90 1.69 19.71
CA THR A 375 -17.00 0.59 20.02
C THR A 375 -17.32 -0.66 19.16
N LEU A 376 -18.60 -0.98 18.98
CA LEU A 376 -19.02 -2.08 18.09
C LEU A 376 -18.66 -1.80 16.62
N LEU A 377 -18.76 -0.54 16.17
CA LEU A 377 -18.33 -0.16 14.83
C LEU A 377 -16.79 -0.31 14.65
N ILE A 378 -16.00 0.09 15.65
CA ILE A 378 -14.56 -0.09 15.63
C ILE A 378 -14.20 -1.58 15.63
N LEU A 379 -14.81 -2.37 16.51
CA LEU A 379 -14.62 -3.82 16.56
C LEU A 379 -14.89 -4.45 15.19
N ARG A 380 -16.01 -4.10 14.56
CA ARG A 380 -16.46 -4.69 13.30
C ARG A 380 -15.71 -4.23 12.07
N TYR A 381 -15.42 -2.94 11.94
CA TYR A 381 -14.86 -2.35 10.72
C TYR A 381 -13.36 -2.13 10.77
N SER A 382 -12.77 -2.02 11.96
CA SER A 382 -11.34 -1.84 12.13
C SER A 382 -10.64 -3.13 12.56
N LEU A 383 -11.04 -3.72 13.70
CA LEU A 383 -10.35 -4.89 14.21
C LEU A 383 -10.59 -6.14 13.36
N ALA A 384 -11.84 -6.41 12.97
CA ALA A 384 -12.20 -7.57 12.16
C ALA A 384 -11.49 -7.62 10.78
N ALA A 385 -11.07 -6.47 10.26
CA ALA A 385 -10.35 -6.40 8.99
C ALA A 385 -8.87 -6.79 9.09
N LYS A 386 -8.28 -6.80 10.29
CA LYS A 386 -6.83 -6.97 10.47
C LYS A 386 -6.31 -8.35 10.05
N LEU A 387 -7.10 -9.40 10.22
CA LEU A 387 -6.71 -10.75 9.81
C LEU A 387 -6.91 -10.97 8.30
N ILE A 388 -7.86 -10.29 7.68
CA ILE A 388 -8.23 -10.51 6.27
C ILE A 388 -7.03 -10.34 5.34
N TYR A 389 -6.19 -9.33 5.58
CA TYR A 389 -5.00 -9.06 4.77
C TYR A 389 -4.03 -10.26 4.74
N PHE A 390 -3.83 -10.90 5.89
CA PHE A 390 -2.97 -12.07 5.99
C PHE A 390 -3.65 -13.35 5.48
N ALA A 391 -4.97 -13.48 5.67
CA ALA A 391 -5.75 -14.59 5.11
C ALA A 391 -5.79 -14.57 3.57
N GLN A 392 -5.56 -13.42 2.96
CA GLN A 392 -5.45 -13.27 1.50
C GLN A 392 -4.06 -13.60 0.95
N THR A 393 -3.03 -13.70 1.79
CA THR A 393 -1.63 -13.71 1.37
C THR A 393 -0.80 -14.86 1.95
N ILE A 394 -1.24 -15.45 3.05
CA ILE A 394 -0.56 -16.58 3.71
C ILE A 394 -1.40 -17.85 3.48
N ASN A 395 -0.73 -18.99 3.32
CA ASN A 395 -1.39 -20.30 3.16
C ASN A 395 -2.46 -20.51 4.24
N PRO A 396 -3.70 -20.85 3.87
CA PRO A 396 -4.82 -21.07 4.78
C PRO A 396 -4.53 -22.01 5.95
N GLU A 397 -3.78 -23.08 5.74
CA GLU A 397 -3.41 -24.05 6.80
C GLU A 397 -2.56 -23.41 7.91
N ILE A 398 -1.72 -22.42 7.56
CA ILE A 398 -0.92 -21.67 8.53
C ILE A 398 -1.78 -20.64 9.27
N VAL A 399 -2.76 -20.04 8.57
CA VAL A 399 -3.64 -19.01 9.14
C VAL A 399 -4.68 -19.60 10.08
N GLU A 400 -5.20 -20.79 9.79
CA GLU A 400 -6.35 -21.40 10.47
C GLU A 400 -6.23 -21.42 12.02
N PRO A 401 -5.13 -21.88 12.64
CA PRO A 401 -5.01 -21.89 14.10
C PRO A 401 -5.08 -20.49 14.74
N PHE A 402 -4.59 -19.47 14.04
CA PHE A 402 -4.64 -18.07 14.47
C PHE A 402 -6.01 -17.43 14.20
N ALA A 403 -6.69 -17.88 13.16
CA ALA A 403 -8.03 -17.43 12.82
C ALA A 403 -9.05 -17.86 13.87
N VAL A 404 -8.95 -19.09 14.40
CA VAL A 404 -9.77 -19.57 15.52
C VAL A 404 -9.57 -18.69 16.76
N GLN A 405 -8.32 -18.42 17.14
CA GLN A 405 -8.00 -17.54 18.27
C GLN A 405 -8.54 -16.12 18.06
N PHE A 406 -8.39 -15.60 16.84
CA PHE A 406 -8.87 -14.28 16.44
C PHE A 406 -10.40 -14.19 16.56
N ASP A 407 -11.13 -15.19 16.05
CA ASP A 407 -12.60 -15.24 16.10
C ASP A 407 -13.11 -15.30 17.54
N ASP A 408 -12.41 -16.06 18.41
CA ASP A 408 -12.72 -16.14 19.84
C ASP A 408 -12.53 -14.78 20.53
N ILE A 409 -11.41 -14.08 20.28
CA ILE A 409 -11.15 -12.74 20.83
C ILE A 409 -12.26 -11.76 20.40
N MET A 410 -12.61 -11.77 19.11
CA MET A 410 -13.62 -10.87 18.56
C MET A 410 -15.01 -11.12 19.15
N ARG A 411 -15.39 -12.40 19.29
CA ARG A 411 -16.65 -12.82 19.91
C ARG A 411 -16.70 -12.41 21.39
N ASP A 412 -15.67 -12.74 22.16
CA ASP A 412 -15.61 -12.47 23.58
C ASP A 412 -15.63 -10.95 23.87
N ALA A 413 -14.93 -10.16 23.06
CA ALA A 413 -14.99 -8.71 23.16
C ALA A 413 -16.40 -8.19 22.85
N TYR A 414 -17.04 -8.69 21.78
CA TYR A 414 -18.42 -8.31 21.46
C TYR A 414 -19.37 -8.58 22.61
N LEU A 415 -19.36 -9.80 23.16
CA LEU A 415 -20.24 -10.21 24.26
C LEU A 415 -20.03 -9.35 25.52
N LYS A 416 -18.76 -9.05 25.84
CA LYS A 416 -18.42 -8.16 26.97
C LYS A 416 -18.88 -6.71 26.75
N ILE A 417 -18.86 -6.20 25.49
CA ILE A 417 -19.33 -4.85 25.15
C ILE A 417 -20.84 -4.73 25.28
N VAL A 418 -21.60 -5.79 24.88
CA VAL A 418 -23.06 -5.80 24.95
C VAL A 418 -23.61 -6.38 26.25
N ASP A 419 -22.73 -6.73 27.19
CA ASP A 419 -23.04 -7.28 28.52
C ASP A 419 -23.86 -8.58 28.49
N ILE A 420 -23.45 -9.52 27.64
CA ILE A 420 -24.03 -10.86 27.54
C ILE A 420 -23.01 -11.87 28.01
N GLU A 421 -23.35 -12.67 29.00
CA GLU A 421 -22.43 -13.65 29.59
C GLU A 421 -22.38 -14.99 28.84
N ASN A 422 -23.54 -15.48 28.39
CA ASN A 422 -23.66 -16.79 27.77
C ASN A 422 -24.47 -16.76 26.48
N VAL A 423 -23.99 -17.51 25.48
CA VAL A 423 -24.66 -17.70 24.19
C VAL A 423 -24.70 -19.19 23.84
N ASN A 424 -25.84 -19.67 23.36
CA ASN A 424 -25.97 -20.98 22.78
C ASN A 424 -25.46 -21.05 21.33
N ASP A 425 -25.44 -22.22 20.72
CA ASP A 425 -24.88 -22.41 19.38
C ASP A 425 -25.65 -21.62 18.29
N ALA A 426 -26.98 -21.52 18.39
CA ALA A 426 -27.79 -20.74 17.47
C ALA A 426 -27.44 -19.24 17.56
N GLN A 427 -27.25 -18.73 18.77
CA GLN A 427 -26.83 -17.35 18.99
C GLN A 427 -25.41 -17.10 18.50
N ARG A 428 -24.49 -18.06 18.69
CA ARG A 428 -23.12 -17.99 18.11
C ARG A 428 -23.17 -17.89 16.60
N LEU A 429 -23.99 -18.71 15.95
CA LEU A 429 -24.19 -18.63 14.51
C LEU A 429 -24.75 -17.25 14.10
N GLN A 430 -25.73 -16.75 14.85
CA GLN A 430 -26.30 -15.42 14.60
C GLN A 430 -25.27 -14.30 14.70
N LEU A 431 -24.32 -14.37 15.64
CA LEU A 431 -23.23 -13.38 15.73
C LEU A 431 -22.45 -13.25 14.41
N SER A 432 -22.21 -14.36 13.71
CA SER A 432 -21.45 -14.39 12.46
C SER A 432 -22.23 -13.97 11.23
N LEU A 433 -23.56 -14.03 11.25
CA LEU A 433 -24.39 -13.66 10.11
C LEU A 433 -24.27 -12.17 9.76
N PRO A 434 -24.33 -11.81 8.46
CA PRO A 434 -24.42 -10.41 8.03
C PRO A 434 -25.62 -9.68 8.66
N LEU A 435 -25.51 -8.37 8.88
CA LEU A 435 -26.60 -7.55 9.41
C LEU A 435 -27.90 -7.68 8.59
N ARG A 436 -27.81 -7.78 7.26
CA ARG A 436 -28.98 -7.97 6.38
C ARG A 436 -29.75 -9.28 6.64
N HIS A 437 -29.15 -10.22 7.34
CA HIS A 437 -29.74 -11.50 7.74
C HIS A 437 -30.03 -11.57 9.25
N GLY A 438 -30.09 -10.42 9.93
CA GLY A 438 -30.37 -10.33 11.36
C GLY A 438 -29.20 -10.75 12.26
N GLY A 439 -27.97 -10.81 11.73
CA GLY A 439 -26.77 -11.10 12.46
C GLY A 439 -26.04 -9.88 13.00
N CYS A 440 -24.92 -10.10 13.71
CA CYS A 440 -24.08 -9.03 14.25
C CYS A 440 -22.91 -8.67 13.32
N GLY A 441 -22.69 -9.43 12.26
CA GLY A 441 -21.65 -9.19 11.24
C GLY A 441 -20.22 -9.42 11.75
N LEU A 442 -20.05 -10.22 12.80
CA LEU A 442 -18.73 -10.74 13.18
C LEU A 442 -18.41 -11.89 12.22
N ARG A 443 -17.36 -11.70 11.42
CA ARG A 443 -16.93 -12.75 10.48
C ARG A 443 -16.42 -13.97 11.25
N SER A 444 -16.67 -15.15 10.73
CA SER A 444 -16.04 -16.40 11.16
C SER A 444 -15.10 -16.87 10.04
N HIS A 445 -13.84 -17.10 10.38
CA HIS A 445 -12.80 -17.49 9.43
C HIS A 445 -12.69 -19.03 9.39
N THR A 446 -13.72 -19.67 8.82
CA THR A 446 -13.66 -21.13 8.56
C THR A 446 -12.61 -21.48 7.52
N ALA A 447 -12.15 -22.74 7.50
CA ALA A 447 -11.20 -23.24 6.51
C ALA A 447 -11.62 -22.90 5.07
N ASN A 448 -12.89 -23.09 4.72
CA ASN A 448 -13.43 -22.73 3.40
C ASN A 448 -13.39 -21.23 3.12
N GLU A 449 -13.62 -20.38 4.11
CA GLU A 449 -13.52 -18.93 3.95
C GLU A 449 -12.08 -18.49 3.74
N LEU A 450 -11.14 -19.04 4.50
CA LEU A 450 -9.70 -18.77 4.37
C LEU A 450 -9.20 -19.20 2.98
N GLN A 451 -9.57 -20.40 2.53
CA GLN A 451 -9.22 -20.89 1.19
C GLN A 451 -9.77 -19.98 0.09
N ARG A 452 -11.02 -19.54 0.22
CA ARG A 452 -11.65 -18.64 -0.74
C ARG A 452 -10.96 -17.27 -0.78
N LEU A 453 -10.62 -16.68 0.36
CA LEU A 453 -9.91 -15.41 0.44
C LEU A 453 -8.53 -15.49 -0.22
N PHE A 454 -7.79 -16.55 0.06
CA PHE A 454 -6.46 -16.77 -0.48
C PHE A 454 -6.47 -16.94 -2.00
N VAL A 455 -7.29 -17.88 -2.52
CA VAL A 455 -7.39 -18.15 -3.97
C VAL A 455 -7.90 -16.92 -4.73
N SER A 456 -8.93 -16.22 -4.22
CA SER A 456 -9.44 -15.03 -4.90
C SER A 456 -8.41 -13.90 -4.96
N SER A 457 -7.60 -13.74 -3.92
CA SER A 457 -6.50 -12.77 -3.91
C SER A 457 -5.42 -13.14 -4.93
N ALA A 458 -4.98 -14.41 -4.95
CA ALA A 458 -3.97 -14.89 -5.90
C ALA A 458 -4.42 -14.69 -7.37
N LEU A 459 -5.69 -14.99 -7.66
CA LEU A 459 -6.25 -14.77 -9.00
C LEU A 459 -6.36 -13.28 -9.37
N LEU A 460 -6.68 -12.43 -8.41
CA LEU A 460 -6.76 -10.99 -8.63
C LEU A 460 -5.40 -10.39 -9.03
N VAL A 461 -4.32 -10.86 -8.41
CA VAL A 461 -2.97 -10.31 -8.62
C VAL A 461 -2.20 -11.02 -9.75
N ALA A 462 -2.69 -12.15 -10.25
CA ALA A 462 -2.03 -12.96 -11.26
C ALA A 462 -1.54 -12.17 -12.50
N PRO A 463 -2.33 -11.24 -13.09
CA PRO A 463 -1.87 -10.46 -14.24
C PRO A 463 -0.65 -9.58 -13.90
N ALA A 464 -0.64 -8.95 -12.73
CA ALA A 464 0.46 -8.09 -12.31
C ALA A 464 1.74 -8.89 -12.01
N VAL A 465 1.60 -10.08 -11.39
CA VAL A 465 2.73 -11.00 -11.16
C VAL A 465 3.31 -11.48 -12.48
N HIS A 466 2.46 -11.84 -13.44
CA HIS A 466 2.93 -12.26 -14.78
C HIS A 466 3.65 -11.13 -15.50
N ALA A 467 3.09 -9.93 -15.50
CA ALA A 467 3.73 -8.76 -16.11
C ALA A 467 5.11 -8.43 -15.51
N ALA A 468 5.27 -8.62 -14.20
CA ALA A 468 6.51 -8.30 -13.49
C ALA A 468 7.57 -9.40 -13.55
N THR A 469 7.19 -10.67 -13.73
CA THR A 469 8.11 -11.81 -13.58
C THR A 469 8.12 -12.78 -14.75
N GLY A 470 7.19 -12.65 -15.71
CA GLY A 470 6.93 -13.65 -16.74
C GLY A 470 6.34 -14.97 -16.21
N LEU A 471 6.07 -15.08 -14.89
CA LEU A 471 5.61 -16.31 -14.25
C LEU A 471 4.09 -16.34 -14.12
N HIS A 472 3.50 -17.49 -14.42
CA HIS A 472 2.07 -17.69 -14.25
C HIS A 472 1.74 -18.04 -12.79
N VAL A 473 0.66 -17.48 -12.27
CA VAL A 473 0.05 -17.87 -11.00
C VAL A 473 -1.02 -18.91 -11.30
N ARG A 474 -0.83 -20.14 -10.82
CA ARG A 474 -1.84 -21.20 -10.89
C ARG A 474 -2.55 -21.31 -9.54
N PRO A 475 -3.87 -21.60 -9.51
CA PRO A 475 -4.58 -21.82 -8.25
C PRO A 475 -3.98 -22.95 -7.40
N ALA A 476 -3.33 -23.93 -8.04
CA ALA A 476 -2.65 -25.04 -7.38
C ALA A 476 -1.29 -24.66 -6.75
N ASP A 477 -0.69 -23.55 -7.16
CA ASP A 477 0.57 -23.07 -6.56
C ASP A 477 0.37 -22.53 -5.12
N SER A 478 -0.86 -22.53 -4.67
CA SER A 478 -1.28 -22.10 -3.33
C SER A 478 -1.52 -23.25 -2.35
N ALA A 479 -1.48 -24.51 -2.80
CA ALA A 479 -1.57 -25.70 -1.96
C ALA A 479 -0.45 -26.67 -2.32
N ALA A 480 0.17 -27.28 -1.31
CA ALA A 480 1.22 -28.26 -1.44
C ALA A 480 0.92 -29.30 -2.52
N GLN A 481 1.98 -29.64 -3.26
CA GLN A 481 2.16 -30.84 -4.05
C GLN A 481 1.06 -31.90 -3.89
N ASP A 482 0.19 -31.98 -4.90
CA ASP A 482 -0.32 -33.25 -5.40
C ASP A 482 -0.79 -33.07 -6.83
N ASP A 483 -0.37 -33.96 -7.72
CA ASP A 483 -0.62 -34.04 -9.15
C ASP A 483 -2.10 -34.28 -9.55
N ALA A 484 -3.03 -33.95 -8.67
CA ALA A 484 -4.45 -34.04 -8.93
C ALA A 484 -5.06 -32.64 -9.00
N GLY A 485 -5.18 -32.12 -10.21
CA GLY A 485 -5.89 -30.89 -10.51
C GLY A 485 -7.31 -30.90 -9.91
N ILE A 486 -7.48 -30.30 -8.75
CA ILE A 486 -8.81 -30.01 -8.23
C ILE A 486 -9.31 -28.75 -8.94
N PHE A 487 -9.88 -28.97 -10.11
CA PHE A 487 -10.82 -28.09 -10.76
C PHE A 487 -12.06 -28.04 -9.86
N CYS A 488 -12.36 -26.91 -9.23
CA CYS A 488 -13.70 -26.61 -8.77
C CYS A 488 -14.54 -26.21 -9.98
N PRO A 489 -15.34 -27.13 -10.58
CA PRO A 489 -16.25 -26.77 -11.66
C PRO A 489 -17.47 -26.14 -11.00
N ASN A 490 -17.82 -24.93 -11.35
CA ASN A 490 -19.00 -24.15 -10.98
C ASN A 490 -18.78 -22.91 -10.09
N PHE A 491 -17.80 -22.07 -10.39
CA PHE A 491 -17.87 -20.68 -10.00
C PHE A 491 -18.05 -19.79 -11.22
N SER A 492 -19.31 -19.45 -11.49
CA SER A 492 -19.66 -18.33 -12.37
C SER A 492 -19.23 -17.04 -11.66
N PHE A 493 -18.12 -16.47 -12.08
CA PHE A 493 -17.70 -15.12 -11.68
C PHE A 493 -18.68 -14.11 -12.27
N LYS A 494 -19.66 -13.67 -11.51
CA LYS A 494 -20.21 -12.33 -11.68
C LYS A 494 -19.27 -11.39 -10.94
N PRO A 495 -18.76 -10.31 -11.58
CA PRO A 495 -17.82 -9.42 -10.93
C PRO A 495 -18.47 -8.75 -9.72
N LEU A 496 -17.88 -8.95 -8.54
CA LEU A 496 -18.15 -8.18 -7.31
C LEU A 496 -17.58 -6.75 -7.43
N LEU A 497 -17.82 -6.09 -8.56
CA LEU A 497 -17.54 -4.68 -8.80
C LEU A 497 -18.84 -3.89 -8.67
N LYS A 498 -19.52 -4.02 -7.53
CA LYS A 498 -20.57 -3.08 -7.07
C LYS A 498 -20.69 -3.19 -5.56
N LEU A 499 -19.77 -2.53 -4.85
CA LEU A 499 -20.00 -1.92 -3.53
C LEU A 499 -19.06 -0.75 -3.38
#